data_312a70e015bb9701de6ec77a11767775
#
_entry.id   312a70e015bb9701de6ec77a11767775
#
_cell.length_a   1.000
_cell.length_b   1.000
_cell.length_c   1.000
_cell.angle_alpha   90.00
_cell.angle_beta   90.00
_cell.angle_gamma   90.00
#
_symmetry.space_group_name_H-M   'P 1'
#
loop_
_entity.id
_entity.type
_entity.pdbx_description
1 polymer ?
#
loop_
_entity_poly.entity_id
_entity_poly.type
_entity_poly.pdbx_seq_one_letter_code
_entity_poly.pdbx_strand_id
1 'polypeptide(L)'
;MSTTSAPAKKSVYEPLELFDTARLLDQDEREIAATVRKFVDSELKPNVEGWFESATLPKELGKRFGELGLLGMHLQGYGCAGTNAVSYGLACMELEAGDSGFRSFVSVQGSLSMFSIYRYGSEEQKNEWLPRLASGDAIGCFGLTEPDFGSNPAGMRTRAKRDGSGENADWVLNGTKMWITNGNLADVATVWAQTDDGIRGFLVPTDTPGFTANAIHRKLSLRASITSELVLDNVRLPASAQLPEAVGLSAPLSCLNEARFGIVFGALGAARDSLETTIAYTQTRDVFDRPLASYQLTQEKLANMTVELGKGMLLAIHLGRIKDAEGVRPEQVSLGKLNNVREAIAIARECRTLLGGSGITLEYSPLRHANNLESVLTYEGTSEMHLLSIGKALTGHAAFRA
;
A
#
# COMPACT_ATOMS: atom_id res chain seq x y z
N MET A 1 11.39 48.68 14.29
CA MET A 1 12.29 47.74 13.58
C MET A 1 12.33 46.47 14.42
N SER A 2 11.57 45.45 14.00
CA SER A 2 11.56 44.13 14.66
C SER A 2 12.76 43.34 14.14
N THR A 3 13.76 43.14 14.97
CA THR A 3 14.87 42.26 14.68
C THR A 3 14.40 40.82 14.83
N THR A 4 13.98 40.18 13.73
CA THR A 4 13.81 38.74 13.70
C THR A 4 15.20 38.11 13.84
N SER A 5 15.51 37.61 15.05
CA SER A 5 16.71 36.82 15.27
C SER A 5 16.69 35.60 14.34
N ALA A 6 17.76 35.38 13.59
CA ALA A 6 17.92 34.18 12.80
C ALA A 6 17.77 32.94 13.71
N PRO A 7 17.04 31.90 13.30
CA PRO A 7 16.90 30.71 14.12
C PRO A 7 18.28 30.12 14.44
N ALA A 8 18.47 29.65 15.68
CA ALA A 8 19.71 29.00 16.09
C ALA A 8 20.03 27.85 15.12
N LYS A 9 21.27 27.77 14.63
CA LYS A 9 21.69 26.67 13.73
C LYS A 9 21.53 25.34 14.48
N LYS A 10 20.64 24.48 13.98
CA LYS A 10 20.51 23.10 14.44
C LYS A 10 21.82 22.36 14.12
N SER A 11 22.36 21.60 15.08
CA SER A 11 23.64 20.90 14.89
C SER A 11 23.48 19.57 14.13
N VAL A 12 22.29 18.94 14.19
CA VAL A 12 21.95 17.68 13.52
C VAL A 12 20.55 17.83 12.91
N TYR A 13 20.37 17.36 11.69
CA TYR A 13 19.13 17.38 10.94
C TYR A 13 18.59 15.97 10.75
N GLU A 14 17.28 15.82 10.74
CA GLU A 14 16.62 14.63 10.17
C GLU A 14 16.76 14.64 8.64
N PRO A 15 16.79 13.47 7.97
CA PRO A 15 17.07 13.39 6.53
C PRO A 15 16.19 14.30 5.65
N LEU A 16 14.87 14.35 5.89
CA LEU A 16 13.95 15.17 5.11
C LEU A 16 13.95 16.65 5.46
N GLU A 17 14.47 17.04 6.64
CA GLU A 17 14.63 18.44 7.02
C GLU A 17 15.64 19.17 6.12
N LEU A 18 16.66 18.48 5.59
CA LEU A 18 17.62 19.06 4.66
C LEU A 18 17.00 19.52 3.33
N PHE A 19 15.85 18.92 2.96
CA PHE A 19 15.08 19.30 1.77
C PHE A 19 13.97 20.31 2.07
N ASP A 20 13.73 20.63 3.35
CA ASP A 20 12.68 21.56 3.78
C ASP A 20 11.30 21.15 3.23
N THR A 21 11.07 19.84 3.07
CA THR A 21 9.85 19.30 2.45
C THR A 21 8.58 19.70 3.19
N ALA A 22 8.67 19.98 4.49
CA ALA A 22 7.54 20.47 5.28
C ALA A 22 6.94 21.80 4.78
N ARG A 23 7.72 22.61 4.05
CA ARG A 23 7.20 23.85 3.43
C ARG A 23 6.31 23.62 2.23
N LEU A 24 6.39 22.43 1.63
CA LEU A 24 5.57 22.03 0.49
C LEU A 24 4.19 21.51 0.91
N LEU A 25 3.98 21.32 2.22
CA LEU A 25 2.78 20.78 2.83
C LEU A 25 1.97 21.91 3.47
N ASP A 26 0.64 21.82 3.37
CA ASP A 26 -0.25 22.68 4.13
C ASP A 26 -0.35 22.25 5.61
N GLN A 27 -1.15 22.94 6.40
CA GLN A 27 -1.27 22.66 7.83
C GLN A 27 -1.93 21.32 8.09
N ASP A 28 -3.02 21.01 7.39
CA ASP A 28 -3.79 19.78 7.58
C ASP A 28 -2.95 18.55 7.22
N GLU A 29 -2.19 18.63 6.13
CA GLU A 29 -1.26 17.58 5.69
C GLU A 29 -0.18 17.27 6.73
N ARG A 30 0.39 18.31 7.35
CA ARG A 30 1.38 18.15 8.44
C ARG A 30 0.75 17.56 9.70
N GLU A 31 -0.46 17.99 10.06
CA GLU A 31 -1.16 17.50 11.25
C GLU A 31 -1.58 16.03 11.09
N ILE A 32 -2.05 15.63 9.90
CA ILE A 32 -2.37 14.24 9.57
C ILE A 32 -1.10 13.38 9.67
N ALA A 33 -0.01 13.79 9.03
CA ALA A 33 1.26 13.05 9.10
C ALA A 33 1.74 12.88 10.55
N ALA A 34 1.72 13.95 11.34
CA ALA A 34 2.13 13.93 12.75
C ALA A 34 1.23 13.01 13.60
N THR A 35 -0.07 13.03 13.36
CA THR A 35 -1.05 12.18 14.07
C THR A 35 -0.81 10.70 13.75
N VAL A 36 -0.64 10.36 12.47
CA VAL A 36 -0.38 8.97 12.06
C VAL A 36 0.99 8.50 12.56
N ARG A 37 2.05 9.33 12.47
CA ARG A 37 3.36 9.01 13.04
C ARG A 37 3.26 8.69 14.53
N LYS A 38 2.58 9.55 15.30
CA LYS A 38 2.39 9.32 16.74
C LYS A 38 1.69 7.99 17.03
N PHE A 39 0.64 7.67 16.28
CA PHE A 39 -0.07 6.40 16.40
C PHE A 39 0.85 5.21 16.08
N VAL A 40 1.59 5.29 14.97
CA VAL A 40 2.54 4.24 14.56
C VAL A 40 3.61 4.02 15.63
N ASP A 41 4.21 5.08 16.13
CA ASP A 41 5.29 5.01 17.12
C ASP A 41 4.80 4.50 18.48
N SER A 42 3.57 4.86 18.90
CA SER A 42 3.06 4.48 20.23
C SER A 42 2.30 3.15 20.26
N GLU A 43 1.61 2.75 19.19
CA GLU A 43 0.74 1.58 19.21
C GLU A 43 1.20 0.44 18.27
N LEU A 44 1.86 0.75 17.14
CA LEU A 44 2.21 -0.27 16.15
C LEU A 44 3.65 -0.77 16.28
N LYS A 45 4.64 0.13 16.30
CA LYS A 45 6.07 -0.23 16.37
C LYS A 45 6.41 -1.09 17.59
N PRO A 46 5.86 -0.86 18.81
CA PRO A 46 6.15 -1.70 19.96
C PRO A 46 5.74 -3.17 19.82
N ASN A 47 4.83 -3.47 18.90
CA ASN A 47 4.27 -4.81 18.70
C ASN A 47 4.75 -5.48 17.39
N VAL A 48 5.34 -4.72 16.46
CA VAL A 48 5.62 -5.18 15.10
C VAL A 48 6.60 -6.35 15.04
N GLU A 49 7.59 -6.40 15.92
CA GLU A 49 8.56 -7.51 15.99
C GLU A 49 7.84 -8.83 16.24
N GLY A 50 6.97 -8.89 17.25
CA GLY A 50 6.20 -10.08 17.58
C GLY A 50 5.23 -10.49 16.47
N TRP A 51 4.57 -9.52 15.83
CA TRP A 51 3.68 -9.79 14.70
C TRP A 51 4.45 -10.28 13.46
N PHE A 52 5.62 -9.71 13.20
CA PHE A 52 6.47 -10.14 12.09
C PHE A 52 7.03 -11.55 12.35
N GLU A 53 7.52 -11.85 13.56
CA GLU A 53 8.06 -13.17 13.92
C GLU A 53 6.97 -14.25 13.85
N SER A 54 5.79 -13.99 14.40
CA SER A 54 4.66 -14.93 14.39
C SER A 54 3.90 -14.98 13.07
N ALA A 55 4.22 -14.09 12.12
CA ALA A 55 3.52 -13.93 10.84
C ALA A 55 2.01 -13.69 11.01
N THR A 56 1.65 -12.80 11.93
CA THR A 56 0.26 -12.43 12.27
C THR A 56 0.03 -10.93 12.14
N LEU A 57 -1.24 -10.56 12.07
CA LEU A 57 -1.71 -9.18 12.21
C LEU A 57 -3.10 -9.23 12.85
N PRO A 58 -3.33 -8.58 13.99
CA PRO A 58 -4.63 -8.60 14.66
C PRO A 58 -5.74 -7.96 13.82
N LYS A 59 -6.90 -8.63 13.68
CA LYS A 59 -8.08 -8.08 12.96
C LYS A 59 -8.58 -6.78 13.59
N GLU A 60 -8.43 -6.66 14.91
CA GLU A 60 -8.84 -5.51 15.72
C GLU A 60 -8.17 -4.19 15.31
N LEU A 61 -7.00 -4.25 14.66
CA LEU A 61 -6.36 -3.07 14.08
C LEU A 61 -7.23 -2.37 13.04
N GLY A 62 -8.11 -3.11 12.35
CA GLY A 62 -9.08 -2.52 11.44
C GLY A 62 -9.94 -1.46 12.13
N LYS A 63 -10.42 -1.74 13.35
CA LYS A 63 -11.20 -0.79 14.15
C LYS A 63 -10.37 0.45 14.51
N ARG A 64 -9.11 0.24 14.94
CA ARG A 64 -8.21 1.37 15.28
C ARG A 64 -7.91 2.24 14.08
N PHE A 65 -7.67 1.66 12.91
CA PHE A 65 -7.49 2.41 11.67
C PHE A 65 -8.77 3.18 11.28
N GLY A 66 -9.95 2.60 11.49
CA GLY A 66 -11.25 3.25 11.26
C GLY A 66 -11.47 4.45 12.17
N GLU A 67 -11.20 4.32 13.49
CA GLU A 67 -11.30 5.39 14.49
C GLU A 67 -10.39 6.61 14.15
N LEU A 68 -9.27 6.37 13.48
CA LEU A 68 -8.36 7.41 13.00
C LEU A 68 -8.73 7.95 11.60
N GLY A 69 -9.82 7.45 11.00
CA GLY A 69 -10.25 7.86 9.66
C GLY A 69 -9.32 7.42 8.51
N LEU A 70 -8.47 6.41 8.73
CA LEU A 70 -7.48 5.97 7.75
C LEU A 70 -8.06 5.07 6.66
N LEU A 71 -9.20 4.40 6.92
CA LEU A 71 -9.81 3.45 5.99
C LEU A 71 -10.64 4.20 4.95
N GLY A 72 -10.19 4.17 3.70
CA GLY A 72 -10.84 4.90 2.60
C GLY A 72 -10.75 6.42 2.75
N MET A 73 -9.72 6.96 3.43
CA MET A 73 -9.63 8.37 3.80
C MET A 73 -9.68 9.35 2.62
N HIS A 74 -9.35 8.92 1.41
CA HIS A 74 -9.41 9.71 0.17
C HIS A 74 -10.79 9.65 -0.52
N LEU A 75 -11.76 8.87 0.00
CA LEU A 75 -13.12 8.76 -0.54
C LEU A 75 -14.03 9.80 0.11
N GLN A 76 -15.03 10.25 -0.64
CA GLN A 76 -16.01 11.26 -0.18
C GLN A 76 -17.29 10.61 0.31
N GLY A 77 -17.83 11.05 1.45
CA GLY A 77 -19.07 10.51 2.02
C GLY A 77 -18.90 9.13 2.68
N TYR A 78 -20.00 8.49 3.01
CA TYR A 78 -20.09 7.13 3.59
C TYR A 78 -19.23 6.91 4.84
N GLY A 79 -18.99 7.96 5.64
CA GLY A 79 -18.14 7.88 6.84
C GLY A 79 -16.64 7.98 6.58
N CYS A 80 -16.21 8.16 5.34
CA CYS A 80 -14.81 8.38 4.98
C CYS A 80 -14.37 9.83 5.25
N ALA A 81 -13.07 10.04 5.51
CA ALA A 81 -12.54 11.35 5.89
C ALA A 81 -12.52 12.38 4.74
N GLY A 82 -12.44 11.95 3.48
CA GLY A 82 -12.48 12.83 2.31
C GLY A 82 -11.24 13.70 2.14
N THR A 83 -10.06 13.21 2.50
CA THR A 83 -8.81 13.98 2.45
C THR A 83 -8.26 14.08 1.03
N ASN A 84 -7.33 15.04 0.83
CA ASN A 84 -6.60 15.17 -0.43
C ASN A 84 -5.58 14.02 -0.63
N ALA A 85 -5.04 13.91 -1.83
CA ALA A 85 -4.11 12.84 -2.20
C ALA A 85 -2.80 12.89 -1.44
N VAL A 86 -2.27 14.09 -1.15
CA VAL A 86 -1.03 14.24 -0.40
C VAL A 86 -1.22 13.76 1.03
N SER A 87 -2.31 14.11 1.70
CA SER A 87 -2.66 13.61 3.04
C SER A 87 -2.73 12.08 3.10
N TYR A 88 -3.41 11.46 2.12
CA TYR A 88 -3.44 10.00 2.00
C TYR A 88 -2.05 9.41 1.79
N GLY A 89 -1.25 10.03 0.92
CA GLY A 89 0.13 9.61 0.69
C GLY A 89 0.98 9.67 1.95
N LEU A 90 0.91 10.77 2.70
CA LEU A 90 1.64 10.95 3.96
C LEU A 90 1.21 9.94 5.03
N ALA A 91 -0.09 9.64 5.14
CA ALA A 91 -0.58 8.58 6.02
C ALA A 91 0.00 7.21 5.62
N CYS A 92 0.04 6.89 4.32
CA CYS A 92 0.71 5.68 3.82
C CYS A 92 2.20 5.64 4.17
N MET A 93 2.90 6.78 4.08
CA MET A 93 4.32 6.89 4.44
C MET A 93 4.55 6.61 5.93
N GLU A 94 3.77 7.20 6.81
CA GLU A 94 3.90 6.98 8.24
C GLU A 94 3.56 5.53 8.65
N LEU A 95 2.50 4.95 8.07
CA LEU A 95 2.16 3.55 8.30
C LEU A 95 3.28 2.60 7.85
N GLU A 96 3.88 2.82 6.68
CA GLU A 96 4.93 1.96 6.15
C GLU A 96 6.28 2.18 6.86
N ALA A 97 6.50 3.34 7.52
CA ALA A 97 7.60 3.53 8.45
C ALA A 97 7.47 2.62 9.69
N GLY A 98 6.27 2.20 10.05
CA GLY A 98 6.05 1.12 11.01
C GLY A 98 6.31 -0.24 10.40
N ASP A 99 5.56 -0.59 9.37
CA ASP A 99 5.73 -1.82 8.56
C ASP A 99 4.90 -1.74 7.28
N SER A 100 5.40 -2.31 6.18
CA SER A 100 4.64 -2.39 4.92
C SER A 100 3.32 -3.15 5.08
N GLY A 101 3.20 -4.03 6.08
CA GLY A 101 1.96 -4.74 6.40
C GLY A 101 0.82 -3.80 6.81
N PHE A 102 1.12 -2.77 7.61
CA PHE A 102 0.12 -1.78 8.06
C PHE A 102 -0.38 -0.93 6.89
N ARG A 103 0.54 -0.42 6.06
CA ARG A 103 0.15 0.32 4.85
C ARG A 103 -0.64 -0.58 3.90
N SER A 104 -0.24 -1.84 3.71
CA SER A 104 -0.95 -2.80 2.85
C SER A 104 -2.37 -3.06 3.34
N PHE A 105 -2.58 -3.20 4.66
CA PHE A 105 -3.92 -3.35 5.25
C PHE A 105 -4.82 -2.17 4.87
N VAL A 106 -4.37 -0.95 5.16
CA VAL A 106 -5.14 0.29 4.89
C VAL A 106 -5.36 0.50 3.39
N SER A 107 -4.35 0.25 2.57
CA SER A 107 -4.44 0.40 1.11
C SER A 107 -5.39 -0.60 0.47
N VAL A 108 -5.33 -1.88 0.84
CA VAL A 108 -6.25 -2.90 0.31
C VAL A 108 -7.69 -2.63 0.74
N GLN A 109 -7.89 -2.23 1.99
CA GLN A 109 -9.20 -1.81 2.48
C GLN A 109 -9.72 -0.61 1.68
N GLY A 110 -8.99 0.51 1.68
CA GLY A 110 -9.45 1.79 1.14
C GLY A 110 -9.38 1.90 -0.38
N SER A 111 -8.20 1.62 -0.96
CA SER A 111 -7.93 1.89 -2.37
C SER A 111 -8.32 0.75 -3.31
N LEU A 112 -8.53 -0.47 -2.80
CA LEU A 112 -8.97 -1.60 -3.61
C LEU A 112 -10.42 -1.99 -3.29
N SER A 113 -10.71 -2.50 -2.09
CA SER A 113 -12.05 -2.98 -1.75
C SER A 113 -13.07 -1.85 -1.70
N MET A 114 -12.86 -0.82 -0.87
CA MET A 114 -13.79 0.31 -0.77
C MET A 114 -13.87 1.11 -2.07
N PHE A 115 -12.74 1.37 -2.75
CA PHE A 115 -12.75 2.11 -4.01
C PHE A 115 -13.53 1.37 -5.11
N SER A 116 -13.44 0.03 -5.18
CA SER A 116 -14.22 -0.74 -6.15
C SER A 116 -15.74 -0.59 -5.92
N ILE A 117 -16.18 -0.61 -4.66
CA ILE A 117 -17.58 -0.40 -4.28
C ILE A 117 -17.99 1.05 -4.55
N TYR A 118 -17.17 2.01 -4.12
CA TYR A 118 -17.41 3.44 -4.29
C TYR A 118 -17.57 3.83 -5.75
N ARG A 119 -16.71 3.31 -6.61
CA ARG A 119 -16.67 3.68 -8.03
C ARG A 119 -17.66 2.92 -8.90
N TYR A 120 -17.94 1.66 -8.56
CA TYR A 120 -18.65 0.74 -9.44
C TYR A 120 -19.88 0.08 -8.82
N GLY A 121 -20.12 0.28 -7.54
CA GLY A 121 -21.28 -0.27 -6.82
C GLY A 121 -22.56 0.51 -7.07
N SER A 122 -23.70 -0.15 -6.85
CA SER A 122 -24.99 0.52 -6.73
C SER A 122 -25.04 1.35 -5.42
N GLU A 123 -26.02 2.25 -5.31
CA GLU A 123 -26.21 3.03 -4.08
C GLU A 123 -26.53 2.13 -2.86
N GLU A 124 -27.26 1.04 -3.08
CA GLU A 124 -27.55 0.04 -2.04
C GLU A 124 -26.23 -0.61 -1.55
N GLN A 125 -25.37 -1.05 -2.47
CA GLN A 125 -24.08 -1.65 -2.14
C GLN A 125 -23.15 -0.65 -1.41
N LYS A 126 -23.11 0.60 -1.85
CA LYS A 126 -22.34 1.66 -1.20
C LYS A 126 -22.81 1.94 0.21
N ASN A 127 -24.12 2.08 0.42
CA ASN A 127 -24.72 2.36 1.72
C ASN A 127 -24.61 1.17 2.69
N GLU A 128 -24.61 -0.06 2.18
CA GLU A 128 -24.44 -1.28 2.99
C GLU A 128 -22.99 -1.43 3.46
N TRP A 129 -22.02 -1.31 2.55
CA TRP A 129 -20.65 -1.73 2.81
C TRP A 129 -19.71 -0.60 3.23
N LEU A 130 -19.76 0.57 2.56
CA LEU A 130 -18.75 1.61 2.77
C LEU A 130 -18.68 2.14 4.20
N PRO A 131 -19.81 2.41 4.91
CA PRO A 131 -19.73 2.88 6.30
C PRO A 131 -19.10 1.84 7.24
N ARG A 132 -19.41 0.56 7.06
CA ARG A 132 -18.86 -0.54 7.86
C ARG A 132 -17.36 -0.74 7.60
N LEU A 133 -16.96 -0.61 6.33
CA LEU A 133 -15.55 -0.70 5.93
C LEU A 133 -14.75 0.52 6.40
N ALA A 134 -15.33 1.73 6.36
CA ALA A 134 -14.69 2.96 6.82
C ALA A 134 -14.47 2.97 8.33
N SER A 135 -15.44 2.46 9.11
CA SER A 135 -15.32 2.34 10.57
C SER A 135 -14.43 1.18 11.03
N GLY A 136 -14.05 0.26 10.12
CA GLY A 136 -13.36 -0.99 10.47
C GLY A 136 -14.24 -2.04 11.15
N ASP A 137 -15.58 -1.89 11.13
CA ASP A 137 -16.52 -2.91 11.59
C ASP A 137 -16.60 -4.09 10.62
N ALA A 138 -16.22 -3.85 9.36
CA ALA A 138 -16.00 -4.89 8.36
C ALA A 138 -14.64 -4.72 7.69
N ILE A 139 -14.04 -5.83 7.29
CA ILE A 139 -12.80 -5.87 6.54
C ILE A 139 -13.09 -6.35 5.13
N GLY A 140 -12.48 -5.68 4.14
CA GLY A 140 -12.58 -6.04 2.74
C GLY A 140 -11.26 -6.62 2.20
N CYS A 141 -11.39 -7.44 1.16
CA CYS A 141 -10.25 -7.87 0.35
C CYS A 141 -10.55 -7.77 -1.14
N PHE A 142 -9.51 -7.94 -1.98
CA PHE A 142 -9.60 -7.71 -3.42
C PHE A 142 -9.03 -8.89 -4.20
N GLY A 143 -9.89 -9.73 -4.76
CA GLY A 143 -9.58 -10.96 -5.47
C GLY A 143 -9.45 -10.76 -6.97
N LEU A 144 -8.28 -10.33 -7.47
CA LEU A 144 -7.96 -10.20 -8.89
C LEU A 144 -6.98 -11.28 -9.36
N THR A 145 -5.79 -11.33 -8.74
CA THR A 145 -4.68 -12.21 -9.11
C THR A 145 -5.03 -13.67 -8.94
N GLU A 146 -4.60 -14.49 -9.88
CA GLU A 146 -4.76 -15.96 -9.87
C GLU A 146 -3.38 -16.66 -9.87
N PRO A 147 -3.31 -17.96 -9.54
CA PRO A 147 -2.04 -18.69 -9.55
C PRO A 147 -1.24 -18.54 -10.85
N ASP A 148 -1.91 -18.59 -12.01
CA ASP A 148 -1.29 -18.49 -13.34
C ASP A 148 -1.34 -17.08 -13.95
N PHE A 149 -2.08 -16.13 -13.36
CA PHE A 149 -2.36 -14.81 -13.93
C PHE A 149 -2.11 -13.66 -12.93
N GLY A 150 -0.84 -13.26 -12.83
CA GLY A 150 -0.41 -12.09 -12.05
C GLY A 150 -0.36 -10.83 -12.92
N SER A 151 0.73 -10.63 -13.67
CA SER A 151 0.94 -9.45 -14.52
C SER A 151 0.01 -9.38 -15.73
N ASN A 152 -0.65 -10.48 -16.09
CA ASN A 152 -1.67 -10.54 -17.14
C ASN A 152 -3.05 -10.95 -16.60
N PRO A 153 -3.74 -10.09 -15.87
CA PRO A 153 -5.06 -10.42 -15.30
C PRO A 153 -6.16 -10.61 -16.35
N ALA A 154 -5.94 -10.20 -17.60
CA ALA A 154 -6.87 -10.46 -18.70
C ALA A 154 -7.11 -11.95 -18.96
N GLY A 155 -6.11 -12.80 -18.66
CA GLY A 155 -6.19 -14.25 -18.82
C GLY A 155 -6.89 -14.99 -17.69
N MET A 156 -7.45 -14.30 -16.69
CA MET A 156 -8.06 -14.94 -15.51
C MET A 156 -9.03 -16.05 -15.89
N ARG A 157 -9.02 -17.13 -15.09
CA ARG A 157 -9.85 -18.33 -15.29
C ARG A 157 -11.05 -18.40 -14.35
N THR A 158 -11.07 -17.63 -13.26
CA THR A 158 -12.26 -17.51 -12.40
C THR A 158 -13.45 -17.08 -13.23
N ARG A 159 -14.55 -17.84 -13.15
CA ARG A 159 -15.76 -17.60 -13.95
C ARG A 159 -16.96 -17.35 -13.06
N ALA A 160 -17.82 -16.45 -13.51
CA ALA A 160 -19.16 -16.27 -13.00
C ALA A 160 -20.16 -16.58 -14.13
N LYS A 161 -21.08 -17.48 -13.85
CA LYS A 161 -22.15 -17.87 -14.78
C LYS A 161 -23.51 -17.57 -14.17
N ARG A 162 -24.46 -17.15 -15.01
CA ARG A 162 -25.85 -17.02 -14.60
C ARG A 162 -26.47 -18.40 -14.33
N ASP A 163 -27.20 -18.55 -13.24
CA ASP A 163 -28.00 -19.71 -12.90
C ASP A 163 -29.46 -19.43 -13.16
N GLY A 164 -29.88 -19.70 -14.41
CA GLY A 164 -31.21 -19.38 -14.92
C GLY A 164 -31.18 -18.39 -16.08
N SER A 165 -32.36 -17.98 -16.49
CA SER A 165 -32.59 -17.05 -17.63
C SER A 165 -33.03 -15.68 -17.12
N GLY A 166 -32.53 -14.61 -17.76
CA GLY A 166 -32.90 -13.23 -17.47
C GLY A 166 -31.87 -12.47 -16.59
N GLU A 167 -32.05 -11.16 -16.55
CA GLU A 167 -31.10 -10.24 -15.87
C GLU A 167 -31.08 -10.41 -14.34
N ASN A 168 -32.17 -10.92 -13.76
CA ASN A 168 -32.30 -11.16 -12.31
C ASN A 168 -31.86 -12.58 -11.89
N ALA A 169 -31.31 -13.39 -12.81
CA ALA A 169 -30.78 -14.70 -12.44
C ALA A 169 -29.57 -14.58 -11.53
N ASP A 170 -29.46 -15.48 -10.55
CA ASP A 170 -28.33 -15.56 -9.64
C ASP A 170 -27.02 -15.83 -10.39
N TRP A 171 -25.91 -15.59 -9.72
CA TRP A 171 -24.59 -15.90 -10.20
C TRP A 171 -24.01 -17.12 -9.48
N VAL A 172 -23.25 -17.95 -10.21
CA VAL A 172 -22.44 -19.02 -9.63
C VAL A 172 -20.99 -18.76 -10.00
N LEU A 173 -20.15 -18.55 -8.98
CA LEU A 173 -18.73 -18.28 -9.13
C LEU A 173 -17.90 -19.54 -8.85
N ASN A 174 -16.93 -19.80 -9.73
CA ASN A 174 -15.94 -20.88 -9.59
C ASN A 174 -14.55 -20.37 -9.98
N GLY A 175 -13.54 -20.71 -9.18
CA GLY A 175 -12.16 -20.35 -9.43
C GLY A 175 -11.31 -20.18 -8.18
N THR A 176 -10.08 -19.71 -8.38
CA THR A 176 -9.11 -19.51 -7.30
C THR A 176 -8.42 -18.17 -7.46
N LYS A 177 -8.31 -17.40 -6.37
CA LYS A 177 -7.52 -16.17 -6.31
C LYS A 177 -6.32 -16.36 -5.41
N MET A 178 -5.19 -15.76 -5.75
CA MET A 178 -3.91 -15.96 -5.07
C MET A 178 -3.31 -14.63 -4.60
N TRP A 179 -2.59 -14.67 -3.50
CA TRP A 179 -1.90 -13.52 -2.91
C TRP A 179 -2.83 -12.42 -2.42
N ILE A 180 -3.99 -12.79 -1.87
CA ILE A 180 -5.02 -11.84 -1.47
C ILE A 180 -4.79 -11.35 -0.05
N THR A 181 -4.37 -10.10 0.09
CA THR A 181 -4.20 -9.44 1.39
C THR A 181 -5.53 -9.34 2.11
N ASN A 182 -5.53 -9.60 3.41
CA ASN A 182 -6.68 -9.65 4.31
C ASN A 182 -7.68 -10.78 3.99
N GLY A 183 -7.41 -11.71 3.07
CA GLY A 183 -8.41 -12.67 2.59
C GLY A 183 -9.13 -13.46 3.67
N ASN A 184 -8.41 -13.98 4.69
CA ASN A 184 -9.01 -14.73 5.81
C ASN A 184 -9.41 -13.84 7.01
N LEU A 185 -9.22 -12.53 6.92
CA LEU A 185 -9.76 -11.55 7.88
C LEU A 185 -11.02 -10.88 7.35
N ALA A 186 -11.25 -10.94 6.04
CA ALA A 186 -12.29 -10.20 5.34
C ALA A 186 -13.69 -10.69 5.70
N ASP A 187 -14.62 -9.75 5.74
CA ASP A 187 -16.07 -9.96 5.85
C ASP A 187 -16.72 -9.89 4.45
N VAL A 188 -16.05 -9.20 3.49
CA VAL A 188 -16.47 -9.13 2.08
C VAL A 188 -15.25 -9.17 1.16
N ALA A 189 -15.34 -9.93 0.07
CA ALA A 189 -14.34 -9.97 -0.99
C ALA A 189 -14.90 -9.33 -2.26
N THR A 190 -14.17 -8.35 -2.83
CA THR A 190 -14.42 -7.93 -4.21
C THR A 190 -13.71 -8.90 -5.14
N VAL A 191 -14.45 -9.76 -5.84
CA VAL A 191 -13.91 -10.80 -6.71
C VAL A 191 -14.15 -10.45 -8.18
N TRP A 192 -13.09 -10.47 -8.98
CA TRP A 192 -13.14 -10.26 -10.43
C TRP A 192 -13.22 -11.60 -11.15
N ALA A 193 -14.17 -11.75 -12.05
CA ALA A 193 -14.40 -13.01 -12.76
C ALA A 193 -14.78 -12.76 -14.24
N GLN A 194 -14.47 -13.73 -15.08
CA GLN A 194 -14.94 -13.79 -16.47
C GLN A 194 -16.42 -14.18 -16.49
N THR A 195 -17.21 -13.42 -17.23
CA THR A 195 -18.59 -13.75 -17.61
C THR A 195 -18.69 -13.91 -19.13
N ASP A 196 -19.84 -14.26 -19.63
CA ASP A 196 -20.09 -14.30 -21.08
C ASP A 196 -20.00 -12.90 -21.71
N ASP A 197 -20.22 -11.83 -20.90
CA ASP A 197 -20.12 -10.42 -21.31
C ASP A 197 -18.76 -9.78 -20.96
N GLY A 198 -17.72 -10.58 -20.66
CA GLY A 198 -16.40 -10.14 -20.25
C GLY A 198 -16.21 -10.05 -18.75
N ILE A 199 -15.13 -9.37 -18.30
CA ILE A 199 -14.78 -9.29 -16.88
C ILE A 199 -15.79 -8.41 -16.13
N ARG A 200 -16.25 -8.91 -14.96
CA ARG A 200 -17.13 -8.20 -14.01
C ARG A 200 -16.59 -8.35 -12.59
N GLY A 201 -17.00 -7.42 -11.73
CA GLY A 201 -16.72 -7.46 -10.29
C GLY A 201 -17.92 -7.93 -9.49
N PHE A 202 -17.68 -8.69 -8.42
CA PHE A 202 -18.72 -9.24 -7.55
C PHE A 202 -18.36 -8.98 -6.09
N LEU A 203 -19.35 -8.59 -5.28
CA LEU A 203 -19.22 -8.55 -3.83
C LEU A 203 -19.62 -9.91 -3.27
N VAL A 204 -18.67 -10.57 -2.64
CA VAL A 204 -18.85 -11.91 -2.06
C VAL A 204 -18.71 -11.80 -0.54
N PRO A 205 -19.80 -11.85 0.25
CA PRO A 205 -19.70 -12.07 1.69
C PRO A 205 -18.91 -13.34 1.96
N THR A 206 -17.95 -13.29 2.86
CA THR A 206 -16.99 -14.40 3.03
C THR A 206 -17.56 -15.62 3.76
N ASP A 207 -18.74 -15.48 4.36
CA ASP A 207 -19.53 -16.56 4.93
C ASP A 207 -20.42 -17.29 3.92
N THR A 208 -20.40 -16.86 2.64
CA THR A 208 -21.19 -17.52 1.57
C THR A 208 -20.71 -18.96 1.37
N PRO A 209 -21.64 -19.97 1.35
CA PRO A 209 -21.27 -21.35 1.11
C PRO A 209 -20.44 -21.53 -0.17
N GLY A 210 -19.35 -22.31 -0.08
CA GLY A 210 -18.41 -22.52 -1.17
C GLY A 210 -17.25 -21.52 -1.22
N PHE A 211 -17.27 -20.43 -0.44
CA PHE A 211 -16.12 -19.54 -0.28
C PHE A 211 -15.18 -20.06 0.82
N THR A 212 -13.89 -20.14 0.52
CA THR A 212 -12.84 -20.48 1.48
C THR A 212 -11.64 -19.59 1.31
N ALA A 213 -11.06 -19.13 2.41
CA ALA A 213 -9.83 -18.35 2.42
C ALA A 213 -8.73 -19.08 3.21
N ASN A 214 -7.68 -19.49 2.52
CA ASN A 214 -6.55 -20.24 3.08
C ASN A 214 -5.36 -19.32 3.29
N ALA A 215 -4.88 -19.16 4.52
CA ALA A 215 -3.71 -18.34 4.80
C ALA A 215 -2.44 -18.90 4.14
N ILE A 216 -1.67 -18.05 3.48
CA ILE A 216 -0.37 -18.39 2.89
C ILE A 216 0.69 -18.21 3.96
N HIS A 217 1.26 -19.33 4.41
CA HIS A 217 2.31 -19.38 5.42
C HIS A 217 3.72 -19.35 4.80
N ARG A 218 4.74 -19.23 5.67
CA ARG A 218 6.18 -19.31 5.33
C ARG A 218 6.66 -18.23 4.36
N LYS A 219 6.00 -17.07 4.34
CA LYS A 219 6.52 -15.89 3.64
C LYS A 219 7.75 -15.36 4.38
N LEU A 220 8.76 -14.89 3.64
CA LEU A 220 9.92 -14.17 4.18
C LEU A 220 9.72 -12.65 4.12
N SER A 221 8.71 -12.20 3.42
CA SER A 221 8.32 -10.81 3.20
C SER A 221 6.88 -10.61 3.64
N LEU A 222 6.54 -9.40 4.08
CA LEU A 222 5.19 -9.04 4.56
C LEU A 222 4.64 -10.06 5.59
N ARG A 223 5.45 -10.39 6.59
CA ARG A 223 5.05 -11.36 7.60
C ARG A 223 4.02 -10.79 8.56
N ALA A 224 4.12 -9.50 8.91
CA ALA A 224 3.08 -8.74 9.63
C ALA A 224 1.97 -8.27 8.67
N SER A 225 1.55 -9.15 7.76
CA SER A 225 0.44 -8.94 6.82
C SER A 225 -0.17 -10.30 6.47
N ILE A 226 -1.47 -10.40 6.58
CA ILE A 226 -2.18 -11.64 6.25
C ILE A 226 -2.41 -11.69 4.74
N THR A 227 -2.04 -12.81 4.14
CA THR A 227 -2.18 -13.05 2.70
C THR A 227 -2.80 -14.42 2.48
N SER A 228 -3.78 -14.54 1.60
CA SER A 228 -4.57 -15.77 1.42
C SER A 228 -4.68 -16.19 -0.04
N GLU A 229 -4.95 -17.48 -0.23
CA GLU A 229 -5.62 -18.02 -1.39
C GLU A 229 -7.12 -17.98 -1.13
N LEU A 230 -7.92 -17.51 -2.10
CA LEU A 230 -9.38 -17.62 -2.06
C LEU A 230 -9.82 -18.71 -3.01
N VAL A 231 -10.61 -19.66 -2.52
CA VAL A 231 -11.22 -20.73 -3.33
C VAL A 231 -12.71 -20.50 -3.41
N LEU A 232 -13.22 -20.51 -4.62
CA LEU A 232 -14.65 -20.36 -4.94
C LEU A 232 -15.13 -21.67 -5.57
N ASP A 233 -15.94 -22.41 -4.85
CA ASP A 233 -16.54 -23.68 -5.30
C ASP A 233 -18.06 -23.56 -5.31
N ASN A 234 -18.63 -23.30 -6.48
CA ASN A 234 -20.05 -23.09 -6.67
C ASN A 234 -20.65 -22.03 -5.73
N VAL A 235 -19.94 -20.92 -5.52
CA VAL A 235 -20.39 -19.79 -4.72
C VAL A 235 -21.58 -19.15 -5.39
N ARG A 236 -22.75 -19.25 -4.76
CA ARG A 236 -24.02 -18.66 -5.28
C ARG A 236 -24.21 -17.27 -4.71
N LEU A 237 -24.50 -16.33 -5.61
CA LEU A 237 -24.71 -14.93 -5.26
C LEU A 237 -25.98 -14.44 -5.96
N PRO A 238 -26.76 -13.55 -5.32
CA PRO A 238 -27.89 -12.90 -5.98
C PRO A 238 -27.42 -12.03 -7.15
N ALA A 239 -28.28 -11.73 -8.08
CA ALA A 239 -27.98 -10.84 -9.22
C ALA A 239 -27.38 -9.49 -8.76
N SER A 240 -27.86 -8.99 -7.62
CA SER A 240 -27.42 -7.73 -7.01
C SER A 240 -26.01 -7.73 -6.44
N ALA A 241 -25.32 -8.89 -6.38
CA ALA A 241 -23.93 -8.96 -5.94
C ALA A 241 -22.94 -8.45 -6.97
N GLN A 242 -23.32 -8.37 -8.25
CA GLN A 242 -22.50 -7.78 -9.29
C GLN A 242 -22.37 -6.28 -9.07
N LEU A 243 -21.16 -5.74 -9.23
CA LEU A 243 -20.92 -4.29 -9.30
C LEU A 243 -21.43 -3.78 -10.67
N PRO A 244 -22.53 -3.02 -10.74
CA PRO A 244 -23.20 -2.73 -12.00
C PRO A 244 -22.37 -1.87 -12.96
N GLU A 245 -21.54 -0.96 -12.43
CA GLU A 245 -20.71 -0.06 -13.23
C GLU A 245 -19.34 -0.66 -13.60
N ALA A 246 -19.03 -1.88 -13.13
CA ALA A 246 -17.75 -2.54 -13.37
C ALA A 246 -17.75 -3.28 -14.71
N VAL A 247 -17.18 -2.68 -15.74
CA VAL A 247 -17.13 -3.22 -17.09
C VAL A 247 -15.69 -3.42 -17.56
N GLY A 248 -15.36 -4.69 -17.89
CA GLY A 248 -14.08 -5.05 -18.47
C GLY A 248 -12.88 -4.90 -17.51
N LEU A 249 -11.68 -5.07 -18.06
CA LEU A 249 -10.43 -5.04 -17.30
C LEU A 249 -10.07 -3.63 -16.78
N SER A 250 -10.59 -2.57 -17.38
CA SER A 250 -10.32 -1.19 -16.94
C SER A 250 -10.77 -0.94 -15.50
N ALA A 251 -11.84 -1.60 -15.06
CA ALA A 251 -12.37 -1.44 -13.70
C ALA A 251 -11.37 -1.90 -12.62
N PRO A 252 -10.88 -3.15 -12.56
CA PRO A 252 -9.89 -3.54 -11.58
C PRO A 252 -8.55 -2.79 -11.73
N LEU A 253 -8.14 -2.42 -12.96
CA LEU A 253 -6.91 -1.66 -13.17
C LEU A 253 -6.99 -0.24 -12.61
N SER A 254 -8.17 0.40 -12.60
CA SER A 254 -8.36 1.70 -11.95
C SER A 254 -8.18 1.61 -10.44
N CYS A 255 -8.69 0.55 -9.79
CA CYS A 255 -8.47 0.29 -8.37
C CYS A 255 -6.97 0.13 -8.05
N LEU A 256 -6.25 -0.62 -8.91
CA LEU A 256 -4.80 -0.76 -8.77
C LEU A 256 -4.06 0.58 -8.89
N ASN A 257 -4.54 1.52 -9.70
CA ASN A 257 -3.91 2.85 -9.78
C ASN A 257 -4.05 3.64 -8.47
N GLU A 258 -5.21 3.56 -7.82
CA GLU A 258 -5.40 4.17 -6.50
C GLU A 258 -4.47 3.56 -5.46
N ALA A 259 -4.36 2.25 -5.41
CA ALA A 259 -3.50 1.56 -4.46
C ALA A 259 -2.01 1.83 -4.73
N ARG A 260 -1.57 1.84 -5.99
CA ARG A 260 -0.18 2.17 -6.39
C ARG A 260 0.22 3.57 -5.95
N PHE A 261 -0.69 4.54 -5.98
CA PHE A 261 -0.41 5.89 -5.52
C PHE A 261 0.00 5.91 -4.05
N GLY A 262 -0.68 5.15 -3.17
CA GLY A 262 -0.27 4.99 -1.77
C GLY A 262 1.14 4.38 -1.61
N ILE A 263 1.56 3.48 -2.52
CA ILE A 263 2.91 2.88 -2.50
C ILE A 263 3.99 3.93 -2.82
N VAL A 264 3.70 4.92 -3.69
CA VAL A 264 4.67 5.98 -4.04
C VAL A 264 5.19 6.70 -2.79
N PHE A 265 4.31 6.94 -1.82
CA PHE A 265 4.66 7.53 -0.53
C PHE A 265 5.11 6.47 0.48
N GLY A 266 4.39 5.35 0.56
CA GLY A 266 4.64 4.31 1.55
C GLY A 266 6.08 3.83 1.58
N ALA A 267 6.66 3.49 0.42
CA ALA A 267 8.03 3.02 0.32
C ALA A 267 9.06 4.00 0.91
N LEU A 268 8.80 5.31 0.82
CA LEU A 268 9.65 6.34 1.43
C LEU A 268 9.60 6.29 2.96
N GLY A 269 8.48 5.86 3.54
CA GLY A 269 8.36 5.63 4.98
C GLY A 269 9.29 4.55 5.48
N ALA A 270 9.34 3.40 4.80
CA ALA A 270 10.27 2.31 5.11
C ALA A 270 11.74 2.75 4.95
N ALA A 271 12.05 3.53 3.89
CA ALA A 271 13.37 4.09 3.66
C ALA A 271 13.77 5.08 4.76
N ARG A 272 12.86 5.99 5.14
CA ARG A 272 13.08 6.98 6.18
C ARG A 272 13.34 6.33 7.53
N ASP A 273 12.48 5.41 7.96
CA ASP A 273 12.64 4.70 9.24
C ASP A 273 13.97 3.92 9.28
N SER A 274 14.33 3.25 8.18
CA SER A 274 15.62 2.57 8.07
C SER A 274 16.81 3.54 8.22
N LEU A 275 16.73 4.71 7.60
CA LEU A 275 17.81 5.71 7.64
C LEU A 275 17.89 6.39 9.01
N GLU A 276 16.76 6.79 9.61
CA GLU A 276 16.70 7.38 10.96
C GLU A 276 17.26 6.41 12.01
N THR A 277 16.86 5.13 11.95
CA THR A 277 17.39 4.06 12.80
C THR A 277 18.91 3.92 12.65
N THR A 278 19.41 3.96 11.41
CA THR A 278 20.83 3.81 11.11
C THR A 278 21.64 5.02 11.57
N ILE A 279 21.14 6.24 11.41
CA ILE A 279 21.77 7.47 11.89
C ILE A 279 21.92 7.38 13.42
N ALA A 280 20.86 7.04 14.14
CA ALA A 280 20.88 6.92 15.60
C ALA A 280 21.90 5.85 16.05
N TYR A 281 21.92 4.68 15.41
CA TYR A 281 22.86 3.61 15.70
C TYR A 281 24.32 4.06 15.46
N THR A 282 24.60 4.67 14.31
CA THR A 282 25.98 5.06 13.96
C THR A 282 26.54 6.19 14.82
N GLN A 283 25.68 7.00 15.45
CA GLN A 283 26.07 8.04 16.41
C GLN A 283 26.49 7.46 17.76
N THR A 284 25.98 6.31 18.15
CA THR A 284 26.23 5.68 19.47
C THR A 284 27.19 4.50 19.38
N ARG A 285 27.37 3.92 18.21
CA ARG A 285 28.28 2.77 17.99
C ARG A 285 29.70 3.24 17.80
N ASP A 286 30.56 2.97 18.77
CA ASP A 286 32.00 3.23 18.64
C ASP A 286 32.72 2.12 17.87
N VAL A 287 33.61 2.54 16.98
CA VAL A 287 34.54 1.71 16.22
C VAL A 287 35.91 2.41 16.21
N PHE A 288 36.98 1.74 16.64
CA PHE A 288 38.29 2.34 16.78
C PHE A 288 38.24 3.70 17.54
N ASP A 289 37.64 3.66 18.74
CA ASP A 289 37.59 4.77 19.71
C ASP A 289 36.85 6.03 19.29
N ARG A 290 35.96 5.94 18.30
CA ARG A 290 35.09 7.04 17.90
C ARG A 290 33.75 6.55 17.25
N PRO A 291 32.70 7.37 17.27
CA PRO A 291 31.43 6.99 16.67
C PRO A 291 31.55 6.62 15.19
N LEU A 292 30.87 5.56 14.78
CA LEU A 292 30.83 5.10 13.39
C LEU A 292 30.39 6.21 12.42
N ALA A 293 29.49 7.10 12.84
CA ALA A 293 29.06 8.28 12.08
C ALA A 293 30.19 9.28 11.76
N SER A 294 31.34 9.21 12.44
CA SER A 294 32.48 10.11 12.21
C SER A 294 33.38 9.70 11.05
N TYR A 295 33.14 8.52 10.44
CA TYR A 295 33.96 8.00 9.35
C TYR A 295 33.43 8.47 7.99
N GLN A 296 34.34 8.86 7.09
CA GLN A 296 34.00 9.38 5.78
C GLN A 296 33.12 8.43 4.95
N LEU A 297 33.44 7.12 4.93
CA LEU A 297 32.65 6.13 4.19
C LEU A 297 31.23 5.95 4.77
N THR A 298 31.05 6.15 6.07
CA THR A 298 29.71 6.15 6.69
C THR A 298 28.93 7.40 6.30
N GLN A 299 29.57 8.57 6.38
CA GLN A 299 28.94 9.85 6.00
C GLN A 299 28.57 9.89 4.52
N GLU A 300 29.41 9.35 3.63
CA GLU A 300 29.11 9.22 2.20
C GLU A 300 27.83 8.41 1.96
N LYS A 301 27.70 7.25 2.62
CA LYS A 301 26.51 6.40 2.51
C LYS A 301 25.26 7.10 3.04
N LEU A 302 25.33 7.70 4.23
CA LEU A 302 24.21 8.45 4.81
C LEU A 302 23.79 9.63 3.92
N ALA A 303 24.74 10.36 3.34
CA ALA A 303 24.47 11.47 2.44
C ALA A 303 23.78 11.00 1.14
N ASN A 304 24.29 9.94 0.50
CA ASN A 304 23.70 9.38 -0.72
C ASN A 304 22.27 8.91 -0.48
N MET A 305 22.02 8.15 0.61
CA MET A 305 20.70 7.70 0.97
C MET A 305 19.74 8.86 1.23
N THR A 306 20.20 9.91 1.91
CA THR A 306 19.40 11.12 2.18
C THR A 306 19.01 11.82 0.87
N VAL A 307 19.93 11.94 -0.10
CA VAL A 307 19.65 12.54 -1.42
C VAL A 307 18.55 11.78 -2.16
N GLU A 308 18.64 10.45 -2.22
CA GLU A 308 17.63 9.63 -2.92
C GLU A 308 16.27 9.69 -2.21
N LEU A 309 16.23 9.64 -0.87
CA LEU A 309 15.00 9.79 -0.10
C LEU A 309 14.32 11.15 -0.37
N GLY A 310 15.10 12.24 -0.37
CA GLY A 310 14.57 13.59 -0.63
C GLY A 310 14.04 13.76 -2.05
N LYS A 311 14.75 13.26 -3.06
CA LYS A 311 14.27 13.23 -4.45
C LYS A 311 12.95 12.47 -4.58
N GLY A 312 12.87 11.29 -3.95
CA GLY A 312 11.65 10.49 -3.91
C GLY A 312 10.48 11.23 -3.28
N MET A 313 10.71 11.96 -2.18
CA MET A 313 9.69 12.75 -1.50
C MET A 313 9.18 13.91 -2.36
N LEU A 314 10.06 14.63 -3.03
CA LEU A 314 9.68 15.70 -3.97
C LEU A 314 8.82 15.15 -5.12
N LEU A 315 9.21 14.00 -5.70
CA LEU A 315 8.43 13.31 -6.72
C LEU A 315 7.04 12.91 -6.20
N ALA A 316 6.96 12.34 -5.00
CA ALA A 316 5.70 11.90 -4.41
C ALA A 316 4.73 13.08 -4.17
N ILE A 317 5.21 14.17 -3.55
CA ILE A 317 4.40 15.39 -3.33
C ILE A 317 3.92 15.96 -4.68
N HIS A 318 4.80 16.05 -5.67
CA HIS A 318 4.42 16.55 -7.02
C HIS A 318 3.30 15.70 -7.64
N LEU A 319 3.40 14.38 -7.59
CA LEU A 319 2.36 13.47 -8.10
C LEU A 319 1.05 13.61 -7.31
N GLY A 320 1.13 13.85 -5.99
CA GLY A 320 -0.04 14.13 -5.17
C GLY A 320 -0.74 15.42 -5.60
N ARG A 321 0.00 16.50 -5.82
CA ARG A 321 -0.57 17.78 -6.31
C ARG A 321 -1.22 17.64 -7.69
N ILE A 322 -0.61 16.87 -8.61
CA ILE A 322 -1.22 16.57 -9.91
C ILE A 322 -2.54 15.79 -9.69
N LYS A 323 -2.53 14.78 -8.82
CA LYS A 323 -3.72 13.97 -8.56
C LYS A 323 -4.88 14.81 -8.02
N ASP A 324 -4.61 15.75 -7.11
CA ASP A 324 -5.63 16.64 -6.54
C ASP A 324 -6.16 17.67 -7.55
N ALA A 325 -5.31 18.16 -8.46
CA ALA A 325 -5.68 19.20 -9.40
C ALA A 325 -6.43 18.69 -10.64
N GLU A 326 -5.96 17.60 -11.26
CA GLU A 326 -6.46 17.15 -12.56
C GLU A 326 -6.52 15.62 -12.71
N GLY A 327 -6.18 14.89 -11.65
CA GLY A 327 -6.01 13.44 -11.70
C GLY A 327 -4.64 13.02 -12.23
N VAL A 328 -4.17 11.85 -11.78
CA VAL A 328 -2.86 11.30 -12.15
C VAL A 328 -3.02 10.18 -13.17
N ARG A 329 -2.21 10.20 -14.24
CA ARG A 329 -2.20 9.14 -15.26
C ARG A 329 -1.47 7.89 -14.75
N PRO A 330 -1.84 6.69 -15.24
CA PRO A 330 -1.21 5.43 -14.81
C PRO A 330 0.31 5.39 -14.98
N GLU A 331 0.85 5.97 -16.06
CA GLU A 331 2.29 6.04 -16.29
C GLU A 331 3.03 6.99 -15.33
N GLN A 332 2.36 8.04 -14.84
CA GLN A 332 2.92 8.94 -13.81
C GLN A 332 3.01 8.22 -12.46
N VAL A 333 1.97 7.46 -12.08
CA VAL A 333 2.02 6.61 -10.88
C VAL A 333 3.10 5.53 -11.03
N SER A 334 3.25 4.98 -12.24
CA SER A 334 4.32 4.01 -12.54
C SER A 334 5.71 4.59 -12.35
N LEU A 335 5.95 5.86 -12.77
CA LEU A 335 7.22 6.57 -12.50
C LEU A 335 7.50 6.66 -11.00
N GLY A 336 6.51 7.08 -10.22
CA GLY A 336 6.64 7.24 -8.78
C GLY A 336 6.91 5.91 -8.06
N LYS A 337 6.11 4.88 -8.34
CA LYS A 337 6.30 3.55 -7.73
C LYS A 337 7.65 2.94 -8.12
N LEU A 338 8.00 2.96 -9.41
CA LEU A 338 9.25 2.39 -9.91
C LEU A 338 10.47 3.02 -9.22
N ASN A 339 10.54 4.35 -9.16
CA ASN A 339 11.64 5.07 -8.53
C ASN A 339 11.69 4.81 -7.03
N ASN A 340 10.61 5.14 -6.32
CA ASN A 340 10.63 5.20 -4.87
C ASN A 340 10.80 3.83 -4.21
N VAL A 341 10.26 2.75 -4.80
CA VAL A 341 10.43 1.40 -4.25
C VAL A 341 11.85 0.88 -4.50
N ARG A 342 12.45 1.14 -5.67
CA ARG A 342 13.84 0.76 -5.96
C ARG A 342 14.83 1.45 -5.00
N GLU A 343 14.65 2.75 -4.80
CA GLU A 343 15.51 3.50 -3.89
C GLU A 343 15.28 3.10 -2.44
N ALA A 344 14.03 2.86 -2.03
CA ALA A 344 13.72 2.43 -0.67
C ALA A 344 14.39 1.11 -0.30
N ILE A 345 14.35 0.10 -1.17
CA ILE A 345 15.01 -1.18 -0.89
C ILE A 345 16.54 -1.05 -0.90
N ALA A 346 17.09 -0.21 -1.78
CA ALA A 346 18.54 0.07 -1.79
C ALA A 346 18.97 0.75 -0.49
N ILE A 347 18.22 1.75 -0.01
CA ILE A 347 18.44 2.41 1.27
C ILE A 347 18.34 1.40 2.43
N ALA A 348 17.28 0.61 2.51
CA ALA A 348 17.11 -0.35 3.60
C ALA A 348 18.25 -1.40 3.66
N ARG A 349 18.72 -1.88 2.51
CA ARG A 349 19.85 -2.82 2.41
C ARG A 349 21.19 -2.18 2.85
N GLU A 350 21.44 -0.93 2.44
CA GLU A 350 22.65 -0.21 2.86
C GLU A 350 22.62 0.12 4.36
N CYS A 351 21.46 0.52 4.89
CA CYS A 351 21.21 0.70 6.32
C CYS A 351 21.52 -0.57 7.10
N ARG A 352 20.98 -1.71 6.67
CA ARG A 352 21.28 -3.02 7.26
C ARG A 352 22.78 -3.29 7.26
N THR A 353 23.49 -2.93 6.20
CA THR A 353 24.95 -3.12 6.10
C THR A 353 25.70 -2.28 7.14
N LEU A 354 25.30 -1.02 7.37
CA LEU A 354 25.89 -0.12 8.36
C LEU A 354 25.67 -0.58 9.80
N LEU A 355 24.59 -1.31 10.09
CA LEU A 355 24.35 -1.91 11.40
C LEU A 355 25.20 -3.16 11.66
N GLY A 356 25.93 -3.66 10.68
CA GLY A 356 26.80 -4.85 10.85
C GLY A 356 26.02 -6.09 11.31
N GLY A 357 26.52 -6.78 12.33
CA GLY A 357 25.87 -7.97 12.91
C GLY A 357 24.50 -7.68 13.52
N SER A 358 24.30 -6.52 14.14
CA SER A 358 23.01 -6.10 14.70
C SER A 358 21.93 -5.94 13.61
N GLY A 359 22.33 -5.62 12.38
CA GLY A 359 21.40 -5.41 11.26
C GLY A 359 20.69 -6.67 10.75
N ILE A 360 20.96 -7.86 11.29
CA ILE A 360 20.25 -9.10 10.91
C ILE A 360 19.19 -9.54 11.92
N THR A 361 19.01 -8.77 13.00
CA THR A 361 18.02 -9.06 14.05
C THR A 361 16.75 -8.23 13.87
N LEU A 362 15.66 -8.65 14.49
CA LEU A 362 14.40 -7.87 14.49
C LEU A 362 14.46 -6.63 15.39
N GLU A 363 15.45 -6.52 16.27
CA GLU A 363 15.69 -5.35 17.11
C GLU A 363 15.86 -4.05 16.29
N TYR A 364 16.33 -4.19 15.04
CA TYR A 364 16.50 -3.08 14.12
C TYR A 364 15.67 -3.27 12.85
N SER A 365 14.95 -2.22 12.46
CA SER A 365 13.96 -2.26 11.37
C SER A 365 14.52 -2.46 9.94
N PRO A 366 15.77 -2.06 9.57
CA PRO A 366 16.18 -2.03 8.17
C PRO A 366 16.04 -3.36 7.41
N LEU A 367 16.44 -4.50 8.00
CA LEU A 367 16.31 -5.79 7.30
C LEU A 367 14.85 -6.22 7.17
N ARG A 368 14.00 -5.94 8.16
CA ARG A 368 12.56 -6.18 8.08
C ARG A 368 11.94 -5.38 6.94
N HIS A 369 12.28 -4.09 6.82
CA HIS A 369 11.85 -3.25 5.70
C HIS A 369 12.38 -3.76 4.36
N ALA A 370 13.66 -4.13 4.27
CA ALA A 370 14.22 -4.69 3.05
C ALA A 370 13.47 -5.95 2.59
N ASN A 371 13.18 -6.88 3.53
CA ASN A 371 12.39 -8.07 3.24
C ASN A 371 10.96 -7.73 2.74
N ASN A 372 10.30 -6.77 3.38
CA ASN A 372 8.96 -6.34 2.98
C ASN A 372 8.96 -5.68 1.59
N LEU A 373 9.95 -4.85 1.31
CA LEU A 373 10.10 -4.15 0.04
C LEU A 373 10.31 -5.08 -1.17
N GLU A 374 10.80 -6.31 -0.97
CA GLU A 374 10.83 -7.33 -2.04
C GLU A 374 9.40 -7.65 -2.55
N SER A 375 8.41 -7.71 -1.66
CA SER A 375 7.01 -7.84 -2.07
C SER A 375 6.49 -6.56 -2.70
N VAL A 376 6.85 -5.38 -2.17
CA VAL A 376 6.43 -4.08 -2.71
C VAL A 376 6.95 -3.85 -4.12
N LEU A 377 8.16 -4.34 -4.45
CA LEU A 377 8.68 -4.34 -5.83
C LEU A 377 7.83 -5.21 -6.76
N THR A 378 7.21 -6.27 -6.23
CA THR A 378 6.57 -7.32 -7.03
C THR A 378 5.08 -7.10 -7.24
N TYR A 379 4.33 -6.78 -6.17
CA TYR A 379 2.88 -6.68 -6.24
C TYR A 379 2.41 -5.35 -6.86
N GLU A 380 1.13 -5.31 -7.24
CA GLU A 380 0.49 -4.13 -7.88
C GLU A 380 1.27 -3.62 -9.10
N GLY A 381 1.85 -4.53 -9.85
CA GLY A 381 2.72 -4.27 -10.98
C GLY A 381 4.19 -4.39 -10.59
N THR A 382 4.89 -5.33 -11.26
CA THR A 382 6.33 -5.49 -11.09
C THR A 382 7.10 -4.30 -11.67
N SER A 383 8.38 -4.17 -11.33
CA SER A 383 9.26 -3.13 -11.92
C SER A 383 9.23 -3.16 -13.45
N GLU A 384 9.19 -4.37 -14.05
CA GLU A 384 9.12 -4.56 -15.50
C GLU A 384 7.81 -4.01 -16.08
N MET A 385 6.67 -4.26 -15.42
CA MET A 385 5.37 -3.74 -15.88
C MET A 385 5.32 -2.22 -15.84
N HIS A 386 5.94 -1.59 -14.83
CA HIS A 386 6.06 -0.13 -14.77
C HIS A 386 6.98 0.41 -15.87
N LEU A 387 8.13 -0.25 -16.13
CA LEU A 387 9.03 0.12 -17.23
C LEU A 387 8.32 0.05 -18.58
N LEU A 388 7.54 -1.03 -18.83
CA LEU A 388 6.78 -1.18 -20.07
C LEU A 388 5.67 -0.14 -20.21
N SER A 389 5.00 0.23 -19.11
CA SER A 389 3.99 1.31 -19.10
C SER A 389 4.60 2.66 -19.47
N ILE A 390 5.74 3.01 -18.85
CA ILE A 390 6.49 4.24 -19.12
C ILE A 390 7.02 4.22 -20.56
N GLY A 391 7.63 3.11 -20.99
CA GLY A 391 8.17 2.95 -22.34
C GLY A 391 7.11 3.12 -23.41
N LYS A 392 5.91 2.55 -23.20
CA LYS A 392 4.76 2.77 -24.08
C LYS A 392 4.37 4.25 -24.16
N ALA A 393 4.30 4.94 -23.03
CA ALA A 393 3.94 6.36 -23.00
C ALA A 393 4.94 7.24 -23.74
N LEU A 394 6.24 6.88 -23.68
CA LEU A 394 7.30 7.62 -24.37
C LEU A 394 7.38 7.34 -25.87
N THR A 395 7.08 6.12 -26.30
CA THR A 395 7.32 5.66 -27.68
C THR A 395 6.05 5.48 -28.50
N GLY A 396 4.88 5.41 -27.87
CA GLY A 396 3.61 5.05 -28.49
C GLY A 396 3.45 3.55 -28.78
N HIS A 397 4.48 2.71 -28.55
CA HIS A 397 4.48 1.29 -28.86
C HIS A 397 4.36 0.44 -27.60
N ALA A 398 3.41 -0.52 -27.59
CA ALA A 398 3.28 -1.51 -26.53
C ALA A 398 4.25 -2.67 -26.76
N ALA A 399 5.18 -2.91 -25.83
CA ALA A 399 6.21 -3.93 -25.99
C ALA A 399 5.71 -5.39 -25.75
N PHE A 400 4.53 -5.56 -25.14
CA PHE A 400 3.95 -6.87 -24.75
C PHE A 400 2.63 -7.21 -25.47
N ARG A 401 2.26 -6.42 -26.49
CA ARG A 401 1.12 -6.67 -27.38
C ARG A 401 1.58 -6.49 -28.81
N ALA A 402 1.37 -7.50 -29.61
CA ALA A 402 1.49 -7.37 -31.07
C ALA A 402 0.33 -6.56 -31.63
#